data_f62b732e5591b4c8dbcdef8ba13be1e8
#
_entry.id   f62b732e5591b4c8dbcdef8ba13be1e8
#
_cell.length_a   1.000
_cell.length_b   1.000
_cell.length_c   1.000
_cell.angle_alpha   90.00
_cell.angle_beta   90.00
_cell.angle_gamma   90.00
#
_symmetry.space_group_name_H-M   'P 1'
#
loop_
_entity.id
_entity.type
_entity.pdbx_description
1 polymer ?
#
loop_
_entity_poly.entity_id
_entity_poly.type
_entity_poly.pdbx_seq_one_letter_code
_entity_poly.pdbx_strand_id
1 'polypeptide(L)'
;MNRCLVLCLSLLLALPVQALDLQGLYEQALSASRQGDFVEALPLWDRFLELAPEDAAALSNRGNVRLALGDASGAIDDQTASIVLAPEESDPRLNRGTAEEALQDWSAAADDYLWILERDPQDASALYNLANVRGSQGDWPEARELYGQAALARPGFAMARSSEALAAWQAGDLEWAEAELRKLIRRYPLFADARAALSGLLWRKGSSGEAESHWAAAAGLDQRYRQADWLQQVRRWPPQPTADLMAFLALEAT
;
A
#
# COMPACT_ATOMS: atom_id res chain seq x y z
N MET A 1 -61.87 -29.71 -41.86
CA MET A 1 -60.43 -29.54 -42.10
C MET A 1 -59.96 -28.31 -41.35
N ASN A 2 -59.53 -28.47 -40.10
CA ASN A 2 -59.04 -27.35 -39.26
C ASN A 2 -57.49 -27.41 -39.20
N ARG A 3 -56.86 -26.38 -39.72
CA ARG A 3 -55.46 -26.16 -39.58
C ARG A 3 -55.23 -25.39 -38.30
N CYS A 4 -54.69 -26.05 -37.27
CA CYS A 4 -54.10 -25.39 -36.10
C CYS A 4 -52.74 -24.82 -36.51
N LEU A 5 -52.64 -23.50 -36.47
CA LEU A 5 -51.40 -22.76 -36.56
C LEU A 5 -50.75 -22.74 -35.15
N VAL A 6 -49.68 -23.48 -34.93
CA VAL A 6 -48.87 -23.40 -33.72
C VAL A 6 -47.94 -22.21 -33.88
N LEU A 7 -48.21 -21.12 -33.17
CA LEU A 7 -47.29 -20.02 -33.01
C LEU A 7 -46.23 -20.42 -31.95
N CYS A 8 -45.03 -20.81 -32.40
CA CYS A 8 -43.86 -20.84 -31.52
C CYS A 8 -43.44 -19.42 -31.22
N LEU A 9 -43.82 -18.92 -30.06
CA LEU A 9 -43.25 -17.69 -29.50
C LEU A 9 -41.86 -18.02 -28.98
N SER A 10 -40.79 -17.72 -29.74
CA SER A 10 -39.41 -17.69 -29.26
C SER A 10 -39.25 -16.50 -28.32
N LEU A 11 -39.31 -16.77 -26.99
CA LEU A 11 -38.84 -15.82 -25.98
C LEU A 11 -37.33 -15.72 -26.12
N LEU A 12 -36.88 -14.81 -26.94
CA LEU A 12 -35.52 -14.25 -26.81
C LEU A 12 -35.51 -13.48 -25.48
N LEU A 13 -34.87 -14.05 -24.48
CA LEU A 13 -34.49 -13.35 -23.26
C LEU A 13 -33.52 -12.24 -23.66
N ALA A 14 -34.04 -11.09 -24.01
CA ALA A 14 -33.26 -9.86 -24.07
C ALA A 14 -32.80 -9.57 -22.62
N LEU A 15 -31.58 -9.82 -22.34
CA LEU A 15 -30.93 -9.22 -21.13
C LEU A 15 -31.24 -7.72 -21.20
N PRO A 16 -31.73 -7.12 -20.10
CA PRO A 16 -32.11 -5.71 -20.16
C PRO A 16 -30.87 -4.90 -20.55
N VAL A 17 -31.02 -3.99 -21.47
CA VAL A 17 -29.96 -3.07 -21.96
C VAL A 17 -29.23 -2.40 -20.79
N GLN A 18 -29.91 -2.18 -19.65
CA GLN A 18 -29.34 -1.67 -18.39
C GLN A 18 -28.27 -2.57 -17.76
N ALA A 19 -28.40 -3.92 -17.89
CA ALA A 19 -27.39 -4.83 -17.31
C ALA A 19 -26.08 -4.81 -18.11
N LEU A 20 -26.14 -4.64 -19.41
CA LEU A 20 -24.98 -4.47 -20.29
C LEU A 20 -24.30 -3.11 -20.06
N ASP A 21 -25.07 -2.08 -19.75
CA ASP A 21 -24.57 -0.73 -19.46
C ASP A 21 -23.84 -0.71 -18.09
N LEU A 22 -24.39 -1.39 -17.09
CA LEU A 22 -23.81 -1.46 -15.74
C LEU A 22 -22.46 -2.21 -15.71
N GLN A 23 -22.37 -3.34 -16.40
CA GLN A 23 -21.12 -4.08 -16.50
C GLN A 23 -20.05 -3.28 -17.27
N GLY A 24 -20.42 -2.65 -18.38
CA GLY A 24 -19.51 -1.81 -19.15
C GLY A 24 -18.99 -0.61 -18.32
N LEU A 25 -19.86 -0.01 -17.50
CA LEU A 25 -19.49 1.08 -16.61
C LEU A 25 -18.52 0.64 -15.51
N TYR A 26 -18.78 -0.54 -14.90
CA TYR A 26 -17.85 -1.14 -13.92
C TYR A 26 -16.47 -1.38 -14.51
N GLU A 27 -16.42 -2.00 -15.69
CA GLU A 27 -15.15 -2.29 -16.38
C GLU A 27 -14.37 -1.02 -16.74
N GLN A 28 -15.04 0.04 -17.18
CA GLN A 28 -14.42 1.34 -17.46
C GLN A 28 -13.84 1.97 -16.18
N ALA A 29 -14.63 2.00 -15.10
CA ALA A 29 -14.20 2.55 -13.81
C ALA A 29 -12.99 1.78 -13.26
N LEU A 30 -13.03 0.45 -13.31
CA LEU A 30 -11.93 -0.42 -12.87
C LEU A 30 -10.68 -0.24 -13.73
N SER A 31 -10.84 -0.09 -15.05
CA SER A 31 -9.73 0.15 -15.97
C SER A 31 -9.04 1.48 -15.67
N ALA A 32 -9.79 2.57 -15.52
CA ALA A 32 -9.26 3.88 -15.16
C ALA A 32 -8.54 3.84 -13.80
N SER A 33 -9.14 3.17 -12.79
CA SER A 33 -8.51 2.98 -11.48
C SER A 33 -7.17 2.25 -11.56
N ARG A 34 -7.09 1.18 -12.36
CA ARG A 34 -5.85 0.39 -12.54
C ARG A 34 -4.76 1.14 -13.32
N GLN A 35 -5.14 2.07 -14.17
CA GLN A 35 -4.21 2.93 -14.91
C GLN A 35 -3.70 4.10 -14.05
N GLY A 36 -4.31 4.32 -12.88
CA GLY A 36 -3.99 5.46 -12.01
C GLY A 36 -4.69 6.76 -12.42
N ASP A 37 -5.64 6.69 -13.37
CA ASP A 37 -6.40 7.84 -13.84
C ASP A 37 -7.58 8.11 -12.87
N PHE A 38 -7.24 8.40 -11.61
CA PHE A 38 -8.21 8.49 -10.51
C PHE A 38 -9.23 9.62 -10.70
N VAL A 39 -8.83 10.72 -11.36
CA VAL A 39 -9.74 11.83 -11.68
C VAL A 39 -10.84 11.38 -12.65
N GLU A 40 -10.52 10.49 -13.59
CA GLU A 40 -11.49 9.88 -14.50
C GLU A 40 -12.27 8.76 -13.84
N ALA A 41 -11.62 7.96 -12.97
CA ALA A 41 -12.24 6.81 -12.32
C ALA A 41 -13.36 7.21 -11.34
N LEU A 42 -13.19 8.29 -10.58
CA LEU A 42 -14.14 8.68 -9.54
C LEU A 42 -15.57 8.90 -10.06
N PRO A 43 -15.81 9.72 -11.09
CA PRO A 43 -17.17 9.93 -11.63
C PRO A 43 -17.77 8.66 -12.25
N LEU A 44 -16.96 7.72 -12.75
CA LEU A 44 -17.44 6.44 -13.25
C LEU A 44 -17.93 5.56 -12.10
N TRP A 45 -17.20 5.51 -10.98
CA TRP A 45 -17.65 4.81 -9.78
C TRP A 45 -18.89 5.46 -9.16
N ASP A 46 -18.98 6.79 -9.12
CA ASP A 46 -20.16 7.50 -8.63
C ASP A 46 -21.38 7.12 -9.47
N ARG A 47 -21.25 7.14 -10.79
CA ARG A 47 -22.32 6.74 -11.70
C ARG A 47 -22.73 5.28 -11.56
N PHE A 48 -21.75 4.38 -11.34
CA PHE A 48 -22.04 2.97 -11.08
C PHE A 48 -22.86 2.81 -9.80
N LEU A 49 -22.43 3.46 -8.71
CA LEU A 49 -23.09 3.36 -7.41
C LEU A 49 -24.44 4.08 -7.33
N GLU A 50 -24.74 5.03 -8.22
CA GLU A 50 -26.11 5.55 -8.41
C GLU A 50 -27.06 4.43 -8.90
N LEU A 51 -26.57 3.48 -9.69
CA LEU A 51 -27.35 2.39 -10.27
C LEU A 51 -27.33 1.12 -9.41
N ALA A 52 -26.23 0.90 -8.67
CA ALA A 52 -26.00 -0.26 -7.80
C ALA A 52 -25.43 0.17 -6.45
N PRO A 53 -26.20 0.83 -5.58
CA PRO A 53 -25.69 1.44 -4.33
C PRO A 53 -25.21 0.43 -3.28
N GLU A 54 -25.61 -0.83 -3.39
CA GLU A 54 -25.25 -1.91 -2.45
C GLU A 54 -24.19 -2.87 -3.03
N ASP A 55 -23.37 -2.41 -3.99
CA ASP A 55 -22.24 -3.18 -4.49
C ASP A 55 -21.01 -2.95 -3.61
N ALA A 56 -20.68 -3.92 -2.77
CA ALA A 56 -19.58 -3.83 -1.82
C ALA A 56 -18.22 -3.63 -2.53
N ALA A 57 -18.01 -4.29 -3.67
CA ALA A 57 -16.75 -4.18 -4.42
C ALA A 57 -16.61 -2.79 -5.06
N ALA A 58 -17.68 -2.23 -5.61
CA ALA A 58 -17.67 -0.90 -6.19
C ALA A 58 -17.44 0.19 -5.11
N LEU A 59 -18.05 0.05 -3.93
CA LEU A 59 -17.79 0.93 -2.78
C LEU A 59 -16.31 0.88 -2.40
N SER A 60 -15.73 -0.31 -2.23
CA SER A 60 -14.32 -0.45 -1.89
C SER A 60 -13.40 0.14 -2.97
N ASN A 61 -13.70 -0.08 -4.25
CA ASN A 61 -12.93 0.51 -5.35
C ASN A 61 -13.03 2.05 -5.37
N ARG A 62 -14.22 2.63 -5.15
CA ARG A 62 -14.38 4.08 -5.04
C ARG A 62 -13.61 4.64 -3.85
N GLY A 63 -13.66 3.97 -2.70
CA GLY A 63 -12.89 4.33 -1.52
C GLY A 63 -11.39 4.39 -1.82
N ASN A 64 -10.85 3.42 -2.54
CA ASN A 64 -9.45 3.42 -2.96
C ASN A 64 -9.11 4.60 -3.90
N VAL A 65 -10.00 4.93 -4.82
CA VAL A 65 -9.85 6.10 -5.70
C VAL A 65 -9.90 7.40 -4.89
N ARG A 66 -10.83 7.53 -3.94
CA ARG A 66 -10.93 8.69 -3.04
C ARG A 66 -9.64 8.87 -2.23
N LEU A 67 -9.13 7.80 -1.65
CA LEU A 67 -7.87 7.84 -0.90
C LEU A 67 -6.71 8.31 -1.79
N ALA A 68 -6.60 7.80 -3.00
CA ALA A 68 -5.57 8.19 -3.95
C ALA A 68 -5.67 9.69 -4.36
N LEU A 69 -6.87 10.26 -4.33
CA LEU A 69 -7.13 11.69 -4.55
C LEU A 69 -6.98 12.54 -3.28
N GLY A 70 -6.67 11.94 -2.13
CA GLY A 70 -6.48 12.63 -0.85
C GLY A 70 -7.74 12.77 0.00
N ASP A 71 -8.87 12.20 -0.42
CA ASP A 71 -10.12 12.15 0.35
C ASP A 71 -10.14 10.92 1.27
N ALA A 72 -9.34 10.95 2.32
CA ALA A 72 -9.26 9.85 3.27
C ALA A 72 -10.56 9.64 4.05
N SER A 73 -11.29 10.70 4.39
CA SER A 73 -12.58 10.58 5.08
C SER A 73 -13.64 9.90 4.21
N GLY A 74 -13.76 10.32 2.95
CA GLY A 74 -14.69 9.67 2.01
C GLY A 74 -14.29 8.22 1.71
N ALA A 75 -13.00 7.90 1.74
CA ALA A 75 -12.52 6.53 1.63
C ALA A 75 -12.97 5.67 2.81
N ILE A 76 -12.85 6.16 4.06
CA ILE A 76 -13.31 5.47 5.27
C ILE A 76 -14.83 5.20 5.20
N ASP A 77 -15.61 6.18 4.74
CA ASP A 77 -17.06 6.02 4.59
C ASP A 77 -17.40 4.90 3.61
N ASP A 78 -16.77 4.89 2.44
CA ASP A 78 -16.98 3.88 1.41
C ASP A 78 -16.53 2.49 1.87
N GLN A 79 -15.36 2.37 2.49
CA GLN A 79 -14.88 1.09 3.01
C GLN A 79 -15.77 0.58 4.15
N THR A 80 -16.27 1.47 5.02
CA THR A 80 -17.19 1.09 6.08
C THR A 80 -18.51 0.56 5.51
N ALA A 81 -19.06 1.19 4.48
CA ALA A 81 -20.24 0.70 3.79
C ALA A 81 -19.96 -0.67 3.12
N SER A 82 -18.82 -0.84 2.50
CA SER A 82 -18.38 -2.12 1.92
C SER A 82 -18.31 -3.24 2.98
N ILE A 83 -17.72 -2.95 4.15
CA ILE A 83 -17.62 -3.90 5.27
C ILE A 83 -19.01 -4.30 5.79
N VAL A 84 -19.97 -3.38 5.84
CA VAL A 84 -21.36 -3.71 6.25
C VAL A 84 -22.01 -4.70 5.30
N LEU A 85 -21.76 -4.55 3.99
CA LEU A 85 -22.32 -5.43 2.95
C LEU A 85 -21.58 -6.77 2.85
N ALA A 86 -20.27 -6.78 3.10
CA ALA A 86 -19.41 -7.95 2.98
C ALA A 86 -18.48 -8.07 4.21
N PRO A 87 -19.00 -8.43 5.40
CA PRO A 87 -18.28 -8.34 6.67
C PRO A 87 -17.09 -9.29 6.81
N GLU A 88 -17.06 -10.37 6.03
CA GLU A 88 -15.99 -11.37 6.05
C GLU A 88 -14.83 -11.05 5.11
N GLU A 89 -14.99 -10.06 4.22
CA GLU A 89 -13.94 -9.65 3.29
C GLU A 89 -12.87 -8.81 4.00
N SER A 90 -11.60 -9.19 3.80
CA SER A 90 -10.46 -8.51 4.42
C SER A 90 -10.02 -7.24 3.69
N ASP A 91 -10.18 -7.20 2.36
CA ASP A 91 -9.71 -6.08 1.52
C ASP A 91 -10.29 -4.72 1.93
N PRO A 92 -11.61 -4.58 2.20
CA PRO A 92 -12.14 -3.29 2.66
C PRO A 92 -11.58 -2.84 4.01
N ARG A 93 -11.26 -3.78 4.91
CA ARG A 93 -10.61 -3.44 6.19
C ARG A 93 -9.16 -3.00 5.99
N LEU A 94 -8.42 -3.72 5.14
CA LEU A 94 -7.04 -3.35 4.80
C LEU A 94 -7.00 -1.92 4.21
N ASN A 95 -7.95 -1.62 3.33
CA ASN A 95 -8.05 -0.31 2.68
C ASN A 95 -8.52 0.78 3.66
N ARG A 96 -9.46 0.47 4.59
CA ARG A 96 -9.90 1.41 5.61
C ARG A 96 -8.77 1.77 6.55
N GLY A 97 -8.05 0.78 7.05
CA GLY A 97 -6.86 1.01 7.89
C GLY A 97 -5.83 1.90 7.19
N THR A 98 -5.62 1.73 5.88
CA THR A 98 -4.72 2.61 5.11
C THR A 98 -5.24 4.06 5.04
N ALA A 99 -6.57 4.26 4.95
CA ALA A 99 -7.17 5.59 4.97
C ALA A 99 -7.11 6.22 6.38
N GLU A 100 -7.28 5.42 7.43
CA GLU A 100 -7.11 5.84 8.82
C GLU A 100 -5.67 6.23 9.14
N GLU A 101 -4.66 5.50 8.61
CA GLU A 101 -3.26 5.91 8.68
C GLU A 101 -3.03 7.29 8.04
N ALA A 102 -3.69 7.61 6.92
CA ALA A 102 -3.57 8.91 6.28
C ALA A 102 -4.12 10.05 7.15
N LEU A 103 -5.08 9.76 8.02
CA LEU A 103 -5.59 10.68 9.03
C LEU A 103 -4.84 10.60 10.37
N GLN A 104 -3.82 9.74 10.47
CA GLN A 104 -3.06 9.46 11.69
C GLN A 104 -3.90 8.85 12.82
N ASP A 105 -5.03 8.23 12.49
CA ASP A 105 -5.81 7.43 13.44
C ASP A 105 -5.20 6.04 13.57
N TRP A 106 -4.06 6.00 14.25
CA TRP A 106 -3.27 4.78 14.43
C TRP A 106 -4.02 3.67 15.16
N SER A 107 -4.96 4.05 16.04
CA SER A 107 -5.74 3.06 16.79
C SER A 107 -6.74 2.35 15.91
N ALA A 108 -7.53 3.10 15.14
CA ALA A 108 -8.51 2.52 14.22
C ALA A 108 -7.83 1.65 13.15
N ALA A 109 -6.74 2.15 12.54
CA ALA A 109 -5.97 1.39 11.58
C ALA A 109 -5.46 0.07 12.16
N ALA A 110 -4.92 0.08 13.39
CA ALA A 110 -4.45 -1.13 14.06
C ALA A 110 -5.59 -2.14 14.29
N ASP A 111 -6.77 -1.68 14.69
CA ASP A 111 -7.94 -2.55 14.93
C ASP A 111 -8.34 -3.30 13.65
N ASP A 112 -8.34 -2.63 12.50
CA ASP A 112 -8.64 -3.26 11.22
C ASP A 112 -7.57 -4.29 10.81
N TYR A 113 -6.28 -3.98 10.97
CA TYR A 113 -5.21 -4.94 10.65
C TYR A 113 -5.19 -6.12 11.60
N LEU A 114 -5.43 -5.91 12.90
CA LEU A 114 -5.55 -6.99 13.88
C LEU A 114 -6.73 -7.90 13.58
N TRP A 115 -7.88 -7.36 13.16
CA TRP A 115 -9.03 -8.16 12.73
C TRP A 115 -8.67 -9.12 11.57
N ILE A 116 -7.85 -8.65 10.62
CA ILE A 116 -7.36 -9.50 9.50
C ILE A 116 -6.44 -10.59 10.06
N LEU A 117 -5.48 -10.20 10.92
CA LEU A 117 -4.46 -11.12 11.46
C LEU A 117 -5.05 -12.16 12.44
N GLU A 118 -6.18 -11.91 13.07
CA GLU A 118 -6.93 -12.91 13.82
C GLU A 118 -7.45 -14.04 12.93
N ARG A 119 -7.69 -13.81 11.64
CA ARG A 119 -8.23 -14.76 10.65
C ARG A 119 -7.15 -15.37 9.79
N ASP A 120 -6.22 -14.55 9.35
CA ASP A 120 -5.02 -14.97 8.63
C ASP A 120 -3.76 -14.35 9.29
N PRO A 121 -3.16 -15.07 10.26
CA PRO A 121 -1.94 -14.59 10.93
C PRO A 121 -0.73 -14.40 10.00
N GLN A 122 -0.83 -14.84 8.74
CA GLN A 122 0.24 -14.71 7.75
C GLN A 122 -0.12 -13.73 6.61
N ASP A 123 -1.18 -12.92 6.77
CA ASP A 123 -1.43 -11.86 5.80
C ASP A 123 -0.28 -10.84 5.80
N ALA A 124 0.54 -10.91 4.76
CA ALA A 124 1.76 -10.10 4.67
C ALA A 124 1.48 -8.60 4.53
N SER A 125 0.30 -8.23 4.03
CA SER A 125 -0.08 -6.82 3.88
C SER A 125 -0.55 -6.24 5.21
N ALA A 126 -1.37 -6.98 5.96
CA ALA A 126 -1.80 -6.58 7.30
C ALA A 126 -0.62 -6.52 8.28
N LEU A 127 0.29 -7.52 8.26
CA LEU A 127 1.53 -7.48 9.06
C LEU A 127 2.38 -6.25 8.75
N TYR A 128 2.58 -5.94 7.46
CA TYR A 128 3.38 -4.80 7.03
C TYR A 128 2.75 -3.46 7.45
N ASN A 129 1.44 -3.31 7.27
CA ASN A 129 0.72 -2.09 7.61
C ASN A 129 0.63 -1.91 9.14
N LEU A 130 0.39 -2.98 9.91
CA LEU A 130 0.45 -2.91 11.36
C LEU A 130 1.85 -2.50 11.85
N ALA A 131 2.91 -2.99 11.18
CA ALA A 131 4.27 -2.57 11.47
C ALA A 131 4.50 -1.06 11.22
N ASN A 132 3.92 -0.51 10.13
CA ASN A 132 3.94 0.93 9.86
C ASN A 132 3.26 1.71 10.99
N VAL A 133 2.11 1.24 11.47
CA VAL A 133 1.39 1.86 12.60
C VAL A 133 2.24 1.84 13.86
N ARG A 134 2.81 0.69 14.24
CA ARG A 134 3.67 0.56 15.43
C ARG A 134 4.90 1.48 15.34
N GLY A 135 5.55 1.52 14.17
CA GLY A 135 6.66 2.44 13.90
C GLY A 135 6.25 3.91 14.04
N SER A 136 5.06 4.29 13.53
CA SER A 136 4.52 5.64 13.66
C SER A 136 4.20 6.02 15.12
N GLN A 137 3.87 5.04 15.95
CA GLN A 137 3.72 5.18 17.40
C GLN A 137 5.05 5.16 18.17
N GLY A 138 6.16 4.90 17.48
CA GLY A 138 7.51 4.84 18.09
C GLY A 138 7.89 3.45 18.63
N ASP A 139 7.04 2.44 18.50
CA ASP A 139 7.35 1.07 18.91
C ASP A 139 8.12 0.33 17.81
N TRP A 140 9.39 0.69 17.68
CA TRP A 140 10.29 0.12 16.68
C TRP A 140 10.64 -1.36 16.94
N PRO A 141 10.73 -1.85 18.18
CA PRO A 141 10.89 -3.29 18.44
C PRO A 141 9.76 -4.12 17.88
N GLU A 142 8.49 -3.77 18.15
CA GLU A 142 7.32 -4.46 17.61
C GLU A 142 7.25 -4.30 16.08
N ALA A 143 7.49 -3.08 15.58
CA ALA A 143 7.51 -2.83 14.14
C ALA A 143 8.54 -3.73 13.41
N ARG A 144 9.76 -3.88 13.95
CA ARG A 144 10.79 -4.78 13.41
C ARG A 144 10.30 -6.22 13.31
N GLU A 145 9.67 -6.72 14.37
CA GLU A 145 9.15 -8.08 14.40
C GLU A 145 8.07 -8.30 13.34
N LEU A 146 7.11 -7.39 13.26
CA LEU A 146 6.02 -7.45 12.29
C LEU A 146 6.51 -7.33 10.84
N TYR A 147 7.46 -6.45 10.55
CA TYR A 147 8.10 -6.38 9.23
C TYR A 147 8.81 -7.69 8.87
N GLY A 148 9.49 -8.30 9.83
CA GLY A 148 10.13 -9.61 9.65
C GLY A 148 9.12 -10.70 9.33
N GLN A 149 8.00 -10.76 10.04
CA GLN A 149 6.91 -11.68 9.78
C GLN A 149 6.30 -11.44 8.38
N ALA A 150 6.05 -10.19 7.98
CA ALA A 150 5.55 -9.85 6.64
C ALA A 150 6.51 -10.33 5.54
N ALA A 151 7.82 -10.15 5.73
CA ALA A 151 8.84 -10.58 4.77
C ALA A 151 8.97 -12.11 4.68
N LEU A 152 8.65 -12.84 5.74
CA LEU A 152 8.58 -14.31 5.76
C LEU A 152 7.29 -14.81 5.12
N ALA A 153 6.15 -14.20 5.43
CA ALA A 153 4.85 -14.57 4.90
C ALA A 153 4.75 -14.40 3.37
N ARG A 154 5.44 -13.39 2.81
CA ARG A 154 5.50 -13.16 1.36
C ARG A 154 6.95 -13.19 0.87
N PRO A 155 7.45 -14.33 0.37
CA PRO A 155 8.78 -14.42 -0.21
C PRO A 155 8.98 -13.41 -1.35
N GLY A 156 10.01 -12.57 -1.24
CA GLY A 156 10.26 -11.51 -2.21
C GLY A 156 9.68 -10.14 -1.84
N PHE A 157 9.03 -9.99 -0.70
CA PHE A 157 8.57 -8.70 -0.20
C PHE A 157 9.77 -7.85 0.26
N ALA A 158 10.54 -7.36 -0.72
CA ALA A 158 11.76 -6.61 -0.50
C ALA A 158 11.55 -5.37 0.39
N MET A 159 10.37 -4.72 0.26
CA MET A 159 10.01 -3.56 1.05
C MET A 159 9.91 -3.88 2.54
N ALA A 160 9.23 -4.99 2.91
CA ALA A 160 9.12 -5.41 4.30
C ALA A 160 10.50 -5.73 4.90
N ARG A 161 11.37 -6.40 4.13
CA ARG A 161 12.74 -6.69 4.58
C ARG A 161 13.59 -5.42 4.74
N SER A 162 13.41 -4.42 3.88
CA SER A 162 14.08 -3.12 4.01
C SER A 162 13.60 -2.37 5.24
N SER A 163 12.29 -2.34 5.48
CA SER A 163 11.69 -1.70 6.66
C SER A 163 12.12 -2.39 7.96
N GLU A 164 12.25 -3.72 7.96
CA GLU A 164 12.82 -4.47 9.09
C GLU A 164 14.27 -4.04 9.38
N ALA A 165 15.10 -3.88 8.33
CA ALA A 165 16.48 -3.42 8.50
C ALA A 165 16.55 -1.98 9.03
N LEU A 166 15.68 -1.10 8.56
CA LEU A 166 15.58 0.26 9.07
C LEU A 166 15.12 0.31 10.54
N ALA A 167 14.14 -0.51 10.91
CA ALA A 167 13.68 -0.62 12.30
C ALA A 167 14.78 -1.20 13.21
N ALA A 168 15.54 -2.20 12.74
CA ALA A 168 16.70 -2.73 13.44
C ALA A 168 17.77 -1.65 13.67
N TRP A 169 18.06 -0.84 12.64
CA TRP A 169 18.97 0.29 12.75
C TRP A 169 18.48 1.32 13.78
N GLN A 170 17.20 1.68 13.75
CA GLN A 170 16.58 2.57 14.74
C GLN A 170 16.75 2.04 16.16
N ALA A 171 16.68 0.72 16.34
CA ALA A 171 16.91 0.04 17.62
C ALA A 171 18.40 -0.12 17.98
N GLY A 172 19.32 0.31 17.13
CA GLY A 172 20.78 0.25 17.38
C GLY A 172 21.48 -1.00 16.85
N ASP A 173 20.79 -1.93 16.21
CA ASP A 173 21.36 -3.15 15.61
C ASP A 173 21.89 -2.88 14.19
N LEU A 174 22.96 -2.08 14.13
CA LEU A 174 23.54 -1.59 12.87
C LEU A 174 24.18 -2.72 12.05
N GLU A 175 24.77 -3.71 12.71
CA GLU A 175 25.46 -4.82 12.03
C GLU A 175 24.46 -5.70 11.29
N TRP A 176 23.35 -6.05 11.93
CA TRP A 176 22.30 -6.83 11.29
C TRP A 176 21.64 -6.04 10.16
N ALA A 177 21.34 -4.74 10.39
CA ALA A 177 20.75 -3.87 9.37
C ALA A 177 21.62 -3.78 8.11
N GLU A 178 22.93 -3.57 8.27
CA GLU A 178 23.89 -3.54 7.15
C GLU A 178 23.90 -4.86 6.39
N ALA A 179 23.97 -5.98 7.10
CA ALA A 179 24.01 -7.30 6.47
C ALA A 179 22.76 -7.57 5.62
N GLU A 180 21.56 -7.21 6.12
CA GLU A 180 20.31 -7.38 5.39
C GLU A 180 20.21 -6.42 4.20
N LEU A 181 20.54 -5.15 4.33
CA LEU A 181 20.55 -4.20 3.22
C LEU A 181 21.50 -4.66 2.10
N ARG A 182 22.69 -5.16 2.44
CA ARG A 182 23.63 -5.72 1.48
C ARG A 182 23.07 -6.97 0.77
N LYS A 183 22.35 -7.84 1.48
CA LYS A 183 21.64 -8.99 0.87
C LYS A 183 20.55 -8.54 -0.11
N LEU A 184 19.76 -7.53 0.29
CA LEU A 184 18.72 -6.95 -0.57
C LEU A 184 19.31 -6.38 -1.86
N ILE A 185 20.37 -5.60 -1.79
CA ILE A 185 21.02 -5.00 -2.95
C ILE A 185 21.61 -6.07 -3.89
N ARG A 186 22.19 -7.15 -3.34
CA ARG A 186 22.66 -8.27 -4.17
C ARG A 186 21.53 -8.96 -4.93
N ARG A 187 20.36 -9.12 -4.28
CA ARG A 187 19.21 -9.78 -4.90
C ARG A 187 18.43 -8.85 -5.82
N TYR A 188 18.34 -7.58 -5.47
CA TYR A 188 17.58 -6.55 -6.18
C TYR A 188 18.47 -5.32 -6.44
N PRO A 189 19.34 -5.36 -7.45
CA PRO A 189 20.35 -4.30 -7.69
C PRO A 189 19.74 -2.91 -7.96
N LEU A 190 18.49 -2.85 -8.45
CA LEU A 190 17.77 -1.61 -8.75
C LEU A 190 16.81 -1.18 -7.63
N PHE A 191 16.95 -1.73 -6.43
CA PHE A 191 16.11 -1.35 -5.30
C PHE A 191 16.67 -0.11 -4.60
N ALA A 192 16.15 1.06 -4.96
CA ALA A 192 16.61 2.36 -4.48
C ALA A 192 16.55 2.49 -2.95
N ASP A 193 15.50 1.95 -2.32
CA ASP A 193 15.29 2.03 -0.87
C ASP A 193 16.48 1.43 -0.08
N ALA A 194 16.87 0.20 -0.40
CA ALA A 194 18.01 -0.45 0.29
C ALA A 194 19.34 0.25 0.00
N ARG A 195 19.52 0.82 -1.20
CA ARG A 195 20.74 1.58 -1.53
C ARG A 195 20.83 2.88 -0.77
N ALA A 196 19.73 3.65 -0.69
CA ALA A 196 19.67 4.88 0.08
C ALA A 196 19.88 4.60 1.58
N ALA A 197 19.23 3.55 2.11
CA ALA A 197 19.41 3.15 3.49
C ALA A 197 20.85 2.75 3.79
N LEU A 198 21.47 1.94 2.92
CA LEU A 198 22.86 1.53 3.12
C LEU A 198 23.83 2.71 3.04
N SER A 199 23.56 3.73 2.20
CA SER A 199 24.40 4.94 2.14
C SER A 199 24.45 5.68 3.48
N GLY A 200 23.28 5.96 4.07
CA GLY A 200 23.22 6.63 5.38
C GLY A 200 23.86 5.82 6.49
N LEU A 201 23.68 4.49 6.48
CA LEU A 201 24.26 3.60 7.48
C LEU A 201 25.78 3.51 7.36
N LEU A 202 26.33 3.39 6.16
CA LEU A 202 27.77 3.35 5.90
C LEU A 202 28.43 4.67 6.27
N TRP A 203 27.81 5.80 5.94
CA TRP A 203 28.29 7.12 6.36
C TRP A 203 28.37 7.21 7.90
N ARG A 204 27.32 6.81 8.61
CA ARG A 204 27.32 6.75 10.08
C ARG A 204 28.47 5.88 10.64
N LYS A 205 28.84 4.81 9.94
CA LYS A 205 29.95 3.91 10.30
C LYS A 205 31.34 4.43 9.86
N GLY A 206 31.43 5.58 9.19
CA GLY A 206 32.66 6.18 8.71
C GLY A 206 33.18 5.65 7.37
N SER A 207 32.37 4.89 6.63
CA SER A 207 32.70 4.32 5.31
C SER A 207 32.22 5.23 4.17
N SER A 208 32.69 6.48 4.14
CA SER A 208 32.18 7.54 3.26
C SER A 208 32.25 7.17 1.76
N GLY A 209 33.37 6.64 1.26
CA GLY A 209 33.49 6.32 -0.16
C GLY A 209 32.54 5.21 -0.66
N GLU A 210 32.22 4.25 0.21
CA GLU A 210 31.20 3.24 -0.13
C GLU A 210 29.79 3.83 -0.04
N ALA A 211 29.52 4.72 0.94
CA ALA A 211 28.28 5.44 1.06
C ALA A 211 27.96 6.26 -0.20
N GLU A 212 28.93 7.02 -0.73
CA GLU A 212 28.83 7.78 -1.96
C GLU A 212 28.46 6.89 -3.17
N SER A 213 29.10 5.73 -3.31
CA SER A 213 28.83 4.79 -4.39
C SER A 213 27.39 4.27 -4.36
N HIS A 214 26.88 3.92 -3.17
CA HIS A 214 25.49 3.46 -3.02
C HIS A 214 24.50 4.60 -3.24
N TRP A 215 24.85 5.80 -2.77
CA TRP A 215 24.01 6.98 -2.98
C TRP A 215 23.90 7.37 -4.44
N ALA A 216 24.98 7.42 -5.19
CA ALA A 216 24.95 7.72 -6.62
C ALA A 216 24.00 6.79 -7.37
N ALA A 217 24.01 5.49 -7.02
CA ALA A 217 23.08 4.53 -7.59
C ALA A 217 21.62 4.75 -7.13
N ALA A 218 21.39 5.08 -5.84
CA ALA A 218 20.05 5.35 -5.32
C ALA A 218 19.43 6.60 -5.95
N ALA A 219 20.18 7.69 -6.01
CA ALA A 219 19.74 8.97 -6.58
C ALA A 219 19.45 8.88 -8.08
N GLY A 220 20.18 8.02 -8.81
CA GLY A 220 19.90 7.73 -10.20
C GLY A 220 18.61 6.94 -10.43
N LEU A 221 18.17 6.18 -9.44
CA LEU A 221 16.93 5.39 -9.49
C LEU A 221 15.72 6.21 -9.04
N ASP A 222 15.84 6.99 -7.95
CA ASP A 222 14.75 7.79 -7.41
C ASP A 222 15.26 8.96 -6.57
N GLN A 223 15.07 10.16 -7.06
CA GLN A 223 15.55 11.39 -6.39
C GLN A 223 14.73 11.80 -5.16
N ARG A 224 13.56 11.19 -4.93
CA ARG A 224 12.73 11.50 -3.76
C ARG A 224 13.40 11.13 -2.44
N TYR A 225 14.38 10.20 -2.46
CA TYR A 225 15.19 9.86 -1.29
C TYR A 225 16.03 11.03 -0.73
N ARG A 226 16.06 12.19 -1.40
CA ARG A 226 16.63 13.45 -0.87
C ARG A 226 15.69 14.21 0.07
N GLN A 227 14.43 13.79 0.18
CA GLN A 227 13.38 14.54 0.87
C GLN A 227 13.05 13.86 2.20
N ALA A 228 13.45 14.48 3.32
CA ALA A 228 13.23 13.94 4.66
C ALA A 228 11.73 13.67 4.95
N ASP A 229 10.87 14.63 4.58
CA ASP A 229 9.42 14.49 4.79
C ASP A 229 8.85 13.29 4.01
N TRP A 230 9.29 13.11 2.77
CA TRP A 230 8.86 11.96 1.98
C TRP A 230 9.33 10.63 2.57
N LEU A 231 10.56 10.58 3.07
CA LEU A 231 11.09 9.39 3.75
C LEU A 231 10.24 9.03 4.98
N GLN A 232 9.91 10.00 5.81
CA GLN A 232 9.18 9.76 7.05
C GLN A 232 7.67 9.54 6.81
N GLN A 233 7.05 10.37 5.98
CA GLN A 233 5.59 10.36 5.83
C GLN A 233 5.11 9.32 4.81
N VAL A 234 5.85 9.11 3.71
CA VAL A 234 5.45 8.20 2.64
C VAL A 234 6.15 6.85 2.76
N ARG A 235 7.50 6.86 2.94
CA ARG A 235 8.28 5.63 3.06
C ARG A 235 8.30 5.04 4.46
N ARG A 236 7.80 5.78 5.45
CA ARG A 236 7.75 5.37 6.86
C ARG A 236 9.12 5.01 7.44
N TRP A 237 10.17 5.70 6.96
CA TRP A 237 11.50 5.54 7.52
C TRP A 237 11.56 6.02 8.96
N PRO A 238 12.28 5.29 9.83
CA PRO A 238 12.51 5.72 11.20
C PRO A 238 13.29 7.04 11.28
N PRO A 239 13.18 7.79 12.39
CA PRO A 239 13.85 9.07 12.55
C PRO A 239 15.38 9.00 12.41
N GLN A 240 16.04 8.03 13.04
CA GLN A 240 17.51 7.95 13.04
C GLN A 240 18.11 7.63 11.67
N PRO A 241 17.61 6.60 10.92
CA PRO A 241 18.02 6.36 9.54
C PRO A 241 17.81 7.56 8.63
N THR A 242 16.69 8.26 8.77
CA THR A 242 16.40 9.49 8.00
C THR A 242 17.40 10.59 8.33
N ALA A 243 17.65 10.85 9.61
CA ALA A 243 18.60 11.89 10.05
C ALA A 243 20.03 11.61 9.54
N ASP A 244 20.48 10.36 9.61
CA ASP A 244 21.82 9.98 9.17
C ASP A 244 21.97 10.12 7.64
N LEU A 245 20.97 9.74 6.85
CA LEU A 245 21.00 9.98 5.41
C LEU A 245 21.00 11.48 5.08
N MET A 246 20.16 12.28 5.74
CA MET A 246 20.13 13.73 5.51
C MET A 246 21.45 14.42 5.90
N ALA A 247 22.08 13.99 6.99
CA ALA A 247 23.38 14.52 7.40
C ALA A 247 24.49 14.17 6.39
N PHE A 248 24.47 12.94 5.84
CA PHE A 248 25.37 12.56 4.75
C PHE A 248 25.18 13.47 3.51
N LEU A 249 23.93 13.71 3.10
CA LEU A 249 23.63 14.52 1.91
C LEU A 249 23.97 16.02 2.08
N ALA A 250 23.94 16.52 3.31
CA ALA A 250 24.33 17.90 3.60
C ALA A 250 25.84 18.15 3.35
N LEU A 251 26.69 17.12 3.49
CA LEU A 251 28.12 17.23 3.21
C LEU A 251 28.46 17.22 1.71
N GLU A 252 27.63 16.53 0.89
CA GLU A 252 27.82 16.54 -0.57
C GLU A 252 27.44 17.88 -1.22
N ALA A 253 26.68 18.73 -0.51
CA ALA A 253 26.21 20.01 -1.02
C ALA A 253 27.21 21.18 -0.77
N THR A 254 28.29 20.91 -0.03
CA THR A 254 29.36 21.90 0.29
C THR A 254 30.61 21.65 -0.52
#